data_80ce2902aee2f905f707a1fafd645091
#
_entry.id   80ce2902aee2f905f707a1fafd645091
#
_cell.length_a   1.000
_cell.length_b   1.000
_cell.length_c   1.000
_cell.angle_alpha   90.00
_cell.angle_beta   90.00
_cell.angle_gamma   90.00
#
_symmetry.space_group_name_H-M   'P 1'
#
loop_
_entity.id
_entity.type
_entity.pdbx_description
1 polymer ?
#
loop_
_entity_poly.entity_id
_entity_poly.type
_entity_poly.pdbx_seq_one_letter_code
_entity_poly.pdbx_strand_id
1 'polypeptide(L)'
;GIYNVFAGKPNFSTNFNIMANTGTYDIINDFFNHEDFNDADHYIKGKFDENGLFTGIVRVFKETYNYTFRPIRVPGKTPYGPFELELSVLEGAAKNSILTPEKYHLMDTKTEKFGGLYIYRDNFRVLPYGRIDYDFLKFEERRNRKAGYYFFSHRNIFGYIAIGREQNPNLIDKAGREGLIAVSYTHLRAHETK
;
A
#
# COMPACT_ATOMS: atom_id res chain seq x y z
N GLY A 1 0.36 -5.96 -16.27
CA GLY A 1 -0.96 -6.47 -15.94
C GLY A 1 -1.89 -5.41 -15.40
N ILE A 2 -3.12 -5.42 -15.87
CA ILE A 2 -4.17 -4.44 -15.55
C ILE A 2 -4.94 -4.87 -14.28
N TYR A 3 -4.37 -5.72 -13.44
CA TYR A 3 -5.11 -6.24 -12.27
C TYR A 3 -5.10 -5.24 -11.13
N ASN A 4 -6.28 -4.96 -10.61
CA ASN A 4 -6.40 -4.47 -9.26
C ASN A 4 -6.37 -5.70 -8.33
N VAL A 5 -5.26 -5.89 -7.62
CA VAL A 5 -5.10 -7.01 -6.67
C VAL A 5 -5.94 -6.84 -5.40
N PHE A 6 -6.63 -5.71 -5.27
CA PHE A 6 -7.55 -5.41 -4.18
C PHE A 6 -8.97 -5.39 -4.72
N ALA A 7 -9.68 -6.51 -4.57
CA ALA A 7 -11.09 -6.61 -4.95
C ALA A 7 -11.90 -5.56 -4.16
N GLY A 8 -12.75 -4.83 -4.86
CA GLY A 8 -13.64 -3.84 -4.24
C GLY A 8 -13.03 -2.46 -3.99
N LYS A 9 -11.84 -2.17 -4.48
CA LYS A 9 -11.37 -0.78 -4.53
C LYS A 9 -12.32 0.05 -5.40
N PRO A 10 -12.71 1.27 -4.97
CA PRO A 10 -13.82 2.01 -5.55
C PRO A 10 -13.72 2.16 -7.06
N ASN A 11 -14.85 1.97 -7.71
CA ASN A 11 -15.15 2.18 -9.12
C ASN A 11 -14.63 1.13 -10.13
N PHE A 12 -14.12 -0.02 -9.69
CA PHE A 12 -13.77 -1.12 -10.60
C PHE A 12 -14.20 -2.47 -10.01
N SER A 13 -15.34 -2.98 -10.44
CA SER A 13 -15.66 -4.41 -10.30
C SER A 13 -15.20 -5.10 -11.58
N THR A 14 -14.18 -5.92 -11.50
CA THR A 14 -13.71 -6.72 -12.63
C THR A 14 -13.98 -8.18 -12.32
N ASN A 15 -14.90 -8.79 -13.05
CA ASN A 15 -15.12 -10.22 -13.00
C ASN A 15 -14.30 -10.88 -14.12
N PHE A 16 -13.26 -11.62 -13.78
CA PHE A 16 -12.51 -12.43 -14.71
C PHE A 16 -12.79 -13.91 -14.45
N ASN A 17 -13.48 -14.55 -15.37
CA ASN A 17 -13.63 -15.99 -15.39
C ASN A 17 -12.77 -16.57 -16.52
N ILE A 18 -11.85 -17.45 -16.20
CA ILE A 18 -11.16 -18.24 -17.21
C ILE A 18 -11.98 -19.52 -17.45
N MET A 19 -12.55 -19.63 -18.64
CA MET A 19 -13.12 -20.91 -19.10
C MET A 19 -11.99 -21.75 -19.68
N ALA A 20 -11.64 -22.81 -19.00
CA ALA A 20 -10.77 -23.85 -19.53
C ALA A 20 -11.58 -25.14 -19.75
N ASN A 21 -11.06 -26.07 -20.57
CA ASN A 21 -11.71 -27.36 -20.83
C ASN A 21 -11.96 -28.21 -19.56
N THR A 22 -11.36 -27.82 -18.43
CA THR A 22 -11.45 -28.48 -17.12
C THR A 22 -12.38 -27.76 -16.12
N GLY A 23 -12.99 -26.63 -16.47
CA GLY A 23 -13.89 -25.88 -15.60
C GLY A 23 -13.74 -24.36 -15.68
N THR A 24 -14.57 -23.66 -14.92
CA THR A 24 -14.50 -22.20 -14.75
C THR A 24 -13.70 -21.88 -13.50
N TYR A 25 -12.65 -21.10 -13.63
CA TYR A 25 -11.82 -20.65 -12.51
C TYR A 25 -12.11 -19.18 -12.23
N ASP A 26 -12.49 -18.87 -11.00
CA ASP A 26 -12.67 -17.50 -10.51
C ASP A 26 -11.34 -16.98 -9.94
N ILE A 27 -10.67 -16.12 -10.70
CA ILE A 27 -9.38 -15.54 -10.30
C ILE A 27 -9.55 -14.47 -9.20
N ILE A 28 -10.75 -13.94 -9.03
CA ILE A 28 -11.02 -12.85 -8.09
C ILE A 28 -10.88 -13.30 -6.64
N ASN A 29 -11.19 -14.55 -6.36
CA ASN A 29 -11.05 -15.12 -5.02
C ASN A 29 -9.60 -15.23 -4.53
N ASP A 30 -8.62 -15.12 -5.43
CA ASP A 30 -7.21 -15.14 -5.09
C ASP A 30 -6.70 -13.76 -4.59
N PHE A 31 -7.45 -12.67 -4.82
CA PHE A 31 -7.02 -11.32 -4.46
C PHE A 31 -7.46 -10.95 -3.05
N PHE A 32 -6.81 -9.89 -2.51
CA PHE A 32 -7.22 -9.32 -1.23
C PHE A 32 -8.59 -8.64 -1.35
N ASN A 33 -9.49 -9.00 -0.45
CA ASN A 33 -10.78 -8.37 -0.30
C ASN A 33 -10.84 -7.50 0.97
N HIS A 34 -11.96 -6.86 1.23
CA HIS A 34 -12.13 -6.00 2.40
C HIS A 34 -12.04 -6.77 3.73
N GLU A 35 -12.47 -8.02 3.75
CA GLU A 35 -12.38 -8.89 4.94
C GLU A 35 -10.92 -9.23 5.26
N ASP A 36 -10.08 -9.49 4.25
CA ASP A 36 -8.67 -9.77 4.45
C ASP A 36 -7.96 -8.62 5.18
N PHE A 37 -8.32 -7.36 4.88
CA PHE A 37 -7.79 -6.20 5.60
C PHE A 37 -8.28 -6.16 7.06
N ASN A 38 -9.57 -6.45 7.27
CA ASN A 38 -10.16 -6.45 8.60
C ASN A 38 -9.67 -7.60 9.47
N ASP A 39 -9.26 -8.70 8.87
CA ASP A 39 -8.84 -9.90 9.59
C ASP A 39 -7.35 -9.94 9.89
N ALA A 40 -6.51 -9.23 9.13
CA ALA A 40 -5.07 -9.22 9.34
C ALA A 40 -4.67 -8.87 10.79
N ASP A 41 -3.48 -9.29 11.20
CA ASP A 41 -2.99 -9.06 12.56
C ASP A 41 -2.86 -7.58 12.92
N HIS A 42 -2.41 -6.76 11.95
CA HIS A 42 -2.30 -5.32 12.11
C HIS A 42 -2.90 -4.61 10.90
N TYR A 43 -3.46 -3.43 11.14
CA TYR A 43 -4.15 -2.66 10.12
C TYR A 43 -3.98 -1.17 10.34
N ILE A 44 -3.73 -0.45 9.27
CA ILE A 44 -3.63 1.01 9.26
C ILE A 44 -4.46 1.54 8.11
N LYS A 45 -5.39 2.42 8.41
CA LYS A 45 -6.17 3.13 7.40
C LYS A 45 -6.32 4.59 7.76
N GLY A 46 -5.98 5.47 6.85
CA GLY A 46 -6.12 6.90 7.09
C GLY A 46 -5.65 7.74 5.92
N LYS A 47 -5.56 9.03 6.21
CA LYS A 47 -5.17 10.06 5.24
C LYS A 47 -4.01 10.86 5.78
N PHE A 48 -3.10 11.20 4.90
CA PHE A 48 -2.11 12.23 5.12
C PHE A 48 -2.58 13.51 4.46
N ASP A 49 -2.55 14.63 5.16
CA ASP A 49 -2.84 15.93 4.59
C ASP A 49 -1.62 16.50 3.83
N GLU A 50 -1.77 17.68 3.23
CA GLU A 50 -0.70 18.36 2.50
C GLU A 50 0.52 18.70 3.36
N ASN A 51 0.36 18.77 4.68
CA ASN A 51 1.42 19.04 5.66
C ASN A 51 2.03 17.76 6.25
N GLY A 52 1.59 16.59 5.80
CA GLY A 52 2.04 15.30 6.29
C GLY A 52 1.45 14.90 7.65
N LEU A 53 0.32 15.50 8.07
CA LEU A 53 -0.42 15.08 9.24
C LEU A 53 -1.23 13.83 8.88
N PHE A 54 -0.98 12.75 9.60
CA PHE A 54 -1.80 11.53 9.51
C PHE A 54 -3.04 11.65 10.39
N THR A 55 -4.18 11.27 9.87
CA THR A 55 -5.41 11.06 10.63
C THR A 55 -6.06 9.76 10.17
N GLY A 56 -6.29 8.86 11.09
CA GLY A 56 -6.84 7.55 10.75
C GLY A 56 -6.91 6.61 11.93
N ILE A 57 -7.10 5.35 11.61
CA ILE A 57 -7.16 4.25 12.58
C ILE A 57 -5.91 3.37 12.43
N VAL A 58 -5.45 2.86 13.57
CA VAL A 58 -4.39 1.85 13.67
C VAL A 58 -4.93 0.73 14.56
N ARG A 59 -4.93 -0.48 14.04
CA ARG A 59 -5.25 -1.66 14.80
C ARG A 59 -4.00 -2.51 15.00
N VAL A 60 -3.78 -2.89 16.23
CA VAL A 60 -2.71 -3.79 16.64
C VAL A 60 -3.37 -5.01 17.26
N PHE A 61 -3.33 -6.13 16.56
CA PHE A 61 -4.10 -7.32 16.89
C PHE A 61 -5.60 -7.01 17.02
N LYS A 62 -6.16 -7.09 18.23
CA LYS A 62 -7.58 -6.85 18.50
C LYS A 62 -7.89 -5.43 18.93
N GLU A 63 -6.90 -4.61 19.20
CA GLU A 63 -7.07 -3.27 19.74
C GLU A 63 -6.99 -2.22 18.63
N THR A 64 -8.00 -1.36 18.57
CA THR A 64 -8.11 -0.30 17.55
C THR A 64 -8.00 1.06 18.20
N TYR A 65 -7.17 1.91 17.62
CA TYR A 65 -6.89 3.25 18.09
C TYR A 65 -7.13 4.28 16.99
N ASN A 66 -7.71 5.43 17.37
CA ASN A 66 -7.73 6.60 16.52
C ASN A 66 -6.43 7.37 16.70
N TYR A 67 -5.73 7.62 15.61
CA TYR A 67 -4.46 8.32 15.63
C TYR A 67 -4.50 9.59 14.80
N THR A 68 -3.92 10.66 15.37
CA THR A 68 -3.58 11.87 14.65
C THR A 68 -2.14 12.21 15.03
N PHE A 69 -1.21 12.11 14.09
CA PHE A 69 0.18 12.41 14.34
C PHE A 69 0.90 12.90 13.08
N ARG A 70 1.95 13.67 13.29
CA ARG A 70 2.83 14.13 12.22
C ARG A 70 4.15 13.35 12.26
N PRO A 71 4.41 12.45 11.29
CA PRO A 71 5.65 11.69 11.23
C PRO A 71 6.85 12.56 10.86
N ILE A 72 6.63 13.67 10.16
CA ILE A 72 7.69 14.60 9.74
C ILE A 72 7.72 15.80 10.69
N ARG A 73 8.87 16.07 11.29
CA ARG A 73 9.04 17.17 12.25
C ARG A 73 9.17 18.56 11.62
N VAL A 74 9.40 18.63 10.30
CA VAL A 74 9.56 19.90 9.59
C VAL A 74 8.19 20.49 9.28
N PRO A 75 7.90 21.74 9.70
CA PRO A 75 6.65 22.41 9.34
C PRO A 75 6.59 22.72 7.85
N GLY A 76 5.40 22.67 7.28
CA GLY A 76 5.13 23.08 5.90
C GLY A 76 4.58 21.97 5.02
N LYS A 77 4.29 22.34 3.77
CA LYS A 77 3.74 21.40 2.79
C LYS A 77 4.75 20.35 2.38
N THR A 78 4.31 19.12 2.30
CA THR A 78 5.14 18.03 1.79
C THR A 78 5.27 18.12 0.27
N PRO A 79 6.40 17.69 -0.31
CA PRO A 79 6.59 17.75 -1.77
C PRO A 79 5.66 16.79 -2.53
N TYR A 80 5.13 15.77 -1.87
CA TYR A 80 4.28 14.76 -2.48
C TYR A 80 2.77 15.05 -2.34
N GLY A 81 2.37 16.01 -1.47
CA GLY A 81 0.98 16.35 -1.24
C GLY A 81 0.20 15.33 -0.41
N PRO A 82 -1.14 15.46 -0.33
CA PRO A 82 -1.99 14.56 0.46
C PRO A 82 -2.13 13.19 -0.21
N PHE A 83 -2.38 12.14 0.60
CA PHE A 83 -2.65 10.79 0.10
C PHE A 83 -3.42 9.96 1.11
N GLU A 84 -4.07 8.91 0.61
CA GLU A 84 -4.71 7.90 1.44
C GLU A 84 -3.82 6.66 1.55
N LEU A 85 -3.84 6.04 2.73
CA LEU A 85 -3.12 4.80 3.02
C LEU A 85 -4.09 3.76 3.57
N GLU A 86 -4.04 2.56 3.03
CA GLU A 86 -4.64 1.37 3.63
C GLU A 86 -3.62 0.24 3.56
N LEU A 87 -3.21 -0.25 4.72
CA LEU A 87 -2.13 -1.22 4.87
C LEU A 87 -2.48 -2.23 5.94
N SER A 88 -2.27 -3.49 5.64
CA SER A 88 -2.35 -4.59 6.61
C SER A 88 -1.04 -5.34 6.68
N VAL A 89 -0.83 -5.98 7.82
CA VAL A 89 0.36 -6.77 8.11
C VAL A 89 -0.06 -8.10 8.72
N LEU A 90 0.53 -9.15 8.19
CA LEU A 90 0.44 -10.49 8.74
C LEU A 90 1.68 -10.75 9.61
N GLU A 91 1.49 -11.38 10.76
CA GLU A 91 2.61 -11.83 11.58
C GLU A 91 3.49 -12.83 10.83
N GLY A 92 4.80 -12.80 11.06
CA GLY A 92 5.76 -13.63 10.34
C GLY A 92 5.71 -15.11 10.68
N ALA A 93 4.85 -15.51 11.64
CA ALA A 93 4.65 -16.91 12.02
C ALA A 93 3.24 -17.12 12.58
N ALA A 94 2.58 -18.18 12.16
CA ALA A 94 1.21 -18.52 12.56
C ALA A 94 0.98 -18.52 14.07
N LYS A 95 1.96 -18.96 14.85
CA LYS A 95 1.87 -19.00 16.32
C LYS A 95 1.76 -17.62 16.99
N ASN A 96 2.12 -16.55 16.28
CA ASN A 96 2.09 -15.17 16.77
C ASN A 96 0.84 -14.45 16.25
N SER A 97 0.17 -15.00 15.25
CA SER A 97 -1.02 -14.43 14.62
C SER A 97 -2.27 -14.66 15.48
N ILE A 98 -3.23 -13.74 15.36
CA ILE A 98 -4.57 -13.91 15.95
C ILE A 98 -5.51 -14.75 15.08
N LEU A 99 -5.07 -15.13 13.88
CA LEU A 99 -5.83 -15.92 12.94
C LEU A 99 -5.83 -17.41 13.32
N THR A 100 -6.86 -18.13 12.90
CA THR A 100 -6.81 -19.60 12.93
C THR A 100 -5.73 -20.10 11.97
N PRO A 101 -5.15 -21.29 12.21
CA PRO A 101 -4.11 -21.84 11.33
C PRO A 101 -4.51 -21.90 9.85
N GLU A 102 -5.75 -22.27 9.57
CA GLU A 102 -6.29 -22.38 8.21
C GLU A 102 -6.36 -21.00 7.54
N LYS A 103 -6.87 -20.01 8.28
CA LYS A 103 -6.99 -18.63 7.78
C LYS A 103 -5.62 -17.98 7.62
N TYR A 104 -4.71 -18.22 8.56
CA TYR A 104 -3.32 -17.76 8.43
C TYR A 104 -2.68 -18.30 7.16
N HIS A 105 -2.79 -19.61 6.89
CA HIS A 105 -2.21 -20.22 5.69
C HIS A 105 -2.79 -19.64 4.40
N LEU A 106 -4.11 -19.38 4.36
CA LEU A 106 -4.75 -18.71 3.22
C LEU A 106 -4.19 -17.31 3.00
N MET A 107 -4.09 -16.52 4.06
CA MET A 107 -3.58 -15.14 4.01
C MET A 107 -2.09 -15.09 3.65
N ASP A 108 -1.30 -16.01 4.19
CA ASP A 108 0.13 -16.16 3.89
C ASP A 108 0.34 -16.48 2.40
N THR A 109 -0.43 -17.43 1.85
CA THR A 109 -0.41 -17.75 0.41
C THR A 109 -0.78 -16.54 -0.47
N LYS A 110 -1.81 -15.78 -0.08
CA LYS A 110 -2.18 -14.54 -0.79
C LYS A 110 -1.05 -13.51 -0.72
N THR A 111 -0.44 -13.36 0.45
CA THR A 111 0.64 -12.40 0.67
C THR A 111 1.91 -12.77 -0.08
N GLU A 112 2.23 -14.05 -0.19
CA GLU A 112 3.33 -14.53 -1.04
C GLU A 112 3.13 -14.20 -2.53
N LYS A 113 1.89 -14.24 -3.02
CA LYS A 113 1.57 -13.97 -4.42
C LYS A 113 1.40 -12.48 -4.72
N PHE A 114 0.75 -11.75 -3.83
CA PHE A 114 0.24 -10.40 -4.07
C PHE A 114 0.63 -9.39 -2.99
N GLY A 115 1.48 -9.78 -2.05
CA GLY A 115 1.95 -8.90 -0.99
C GLY A 115 2.75 -7.71 -1.53
N GLY A 116 2.94 -6.73 -0.65
CA GLY A 116 3.64 -5.50 -0.95
C GLY A 116 2.76 -4.27 -0.84
N LEU A 117 3.38 -3.09 -0.94
CA LEU A 117 2.68 -1.82 -0.90
C LEU A 117 2.54 -1.26 -2.32
N TYR A 118 1.30 -1.16 -2.76
CA TYR A 118 0.93 -0.68 -4.09
C TYR A 118 0.73 0.84 -4.08
N ILE A 119 0.96 1.49 -5.21
CA ILE A 119 0.56 2.89 -5.43
C ILE A 119 -0.46 2.93 -6.55
N TYR A 120 -1.59 3.58 -6.27
CA TYR A 120 -2.62 3.88 -7.25
C TYR A 120 -2.73 5.38 -7.46
N ARG A 121 -2.71 5.81 -8.70
CA ARG A 121 -2.94 7.18 -9.12
C ARG A 121 -4.20 7.26 -9.95
N ASP A 122 -5.19 8.03 -9.50
CA ASP A 122 -6.51 8.11 -10.14
C ASP A 122 -7.10 6.71 -10.43
N ASN A 123 -6.95 5.77 -9.47
CA ASN A 123 -7.34 4.37 -9.52
C ASN A 123 -6.50 3.46 -10.46
N PHE A 124 -5.49 3.98 -11.15
CA PHE A 124 -4.58 3.17 -11.95
C PHE A 124 -3.34 2.79 -11.15
N ARG A 125 -2.95 1.53 -11.24
CA ARG A 125 -1.72 1.04 -10.61
C ARG A 125 -0.49 1.68 -11.24
N VAL A 126 0.39 2.21 -10.39
CA VAL A 126 1.70 2.72 -10.81
C VAL A 126 2.75 1.64 -10.62
N LEU A 127 3.39 1.22 -11.69
CA LEU A 127 4.50 0.26 -11.62
C LEU A 127 5.80 0.99 -11.24
N PRO A 128 6.77 0.32 -10.60
CA PRO A 128 6.79 -1.10 -10.17
C PRO A 128 6.24 -1.36 -8.78
N TYR A 129 5.59 -0.35 -8.15
CA TYR A 129 5.08 -0.45 -6.78
C TYR A 129 4.13 -1.64 -6.60
N GLY A 130 4.21 -2.30 -5.44
CA GLY A 130 3.43 -3.47 -5.11
C GLY A 130 3.99 -4.78 -5.71
N ARG A 131 5.19 -4.76 -6.28
CA ARG A 131 5.90 -6.00 -6.58
C ARG A 131 6.59 -6.49 -5.32
N ILE A 132 6.55 -7.79 -5.09
CA ILE A 132 7.15 -8.41 -3.91
C ILE A 132 8.68 -8.24 -3.87
N ASP A 133 9.30 -8.09 -5.03
CA ASP A 133 10.74 -7.86 -5.20
C ASP A 133 11.11 -6.36 -5.19
N TYR A 134 10.15 -5.45 -4.98
CA TYR A 134 10.36 -4.01 -5.00
C TYR A 134 10.00 -3.32 -3.68
N ASP A 135 10.88 -3.45 -2.71
CA ASP A 135 10.76 -2.81 -1.39
C ASP A 135 11.25 -1.35 -1.42
N PHE A 136 10.46 -0.45 -1.99
CA PHE A 136 10.83 0.96 -2.14
C PHE A 136 10.91 1.74 -0.81
N LEU A 137 10.24 1.25 0.23
CA LEU A 137 10.32 1.82 1.59
C LEU A 137 11.44 1.21 2.42
N LYS A 138 12.15 0.22 1.87
CA LYS A 138 13.29 -0.45 2.51
C LYS A 138 12.95 -1.06 3.87
N PHE A 139 11.79 -1.72 3.96
CA PHE A 139 11.38 -2.41 5.18
C PHE A 139 12.39 -3.47 5.60
N GLU A 140 12.86 -4.29 4.65
CA GLU A 140 13.85 -5.34 4.94
C GLU A 140 15.19 -4.76 5.38
N GLU A 141 15.69 -3.70 4.73
CA GLU A 141 16.92 -3.04 5.12
C GLU A 141 16.82 -2.46 6.54
N ARG A 142 15.70 -1.80 6.86
CA ARG A 142 15.48 -1.23 8.20
C ARG A 142 15.37 -2.30 9.28
N ARG A 143 14.64 -3.39 8.98
CA ARG A 143 14.52 -4.54 9.88
C ARG A 143 15.86 -5.18 10.16
N ASN A 144 16.69 -5.38 9.15
CA ASN A 144 18.04 -5.94 9.30
C ASN A 144 18.95 -5.05 10.16
N ARG A 145 18.79 -3.72 10.10
CA ARG A 145 19.59 -2.78 10.91
C ARG A 145 19.18 -2.76 12.39
N LYS A 146 17.87 -2.86 12.69
CA LYS A 146 17.32 -2.78 14.05
C LYS A 146 16.04 -3.62 14.18
N ALA A 147 16.19 -4.93 14.22
CA ALA A 147 15.07 -5.87 14.32
C ALA A 147 14.18 -5.64 15.56
N GLY A 148 14.71 -5.13 16.65
CA GLY A 148 13.92 -4.78 17.84
C GLY A 148 13.08 -3.50 17.73
N TYR A 149 13.24 -2.73 16.64
CA TYR A 149 12.50 -1.48 16.40
C TYR A 149 11.61 -1.54 15.16
N TYR A 150 12.07 -2.24 14.11
CA TYR A 150 11.34 -2.41 12.86
C TYR A 150 10.84 -3.86 12.76
N PHE A 151 9.58 -4.08 13.10
CA PHE A 151 8.99 -5.42 13.18
C PHE A 151 8.48 -5.94 11.83
N PHE A 152 8.04 -5.03 10.96
CA PHE A 152 7.37 -5.41 9.73
C PHE A 152 8.34 -5.77 8.61
N SER A 153 8.04 -6.88 7.93
CA SER A 153 8.72 -7.33 6.72
C SER A 153 7.91 -6.92 5.50
N HIS A 154 8.58 -6.51 4.44
CA HIS A 154 7.92 -6.20 3.16
C HIS A 154 7.09 -7.38 2.62
N ARG A 155 7.52 -8.59 2.92
CA ARG A 155 6.86 -9.82 2.47
C ARG A 155 5.54 -10.11 3.19
N ASN A 156 5.36 -9.54 4.36
CA ASN A 156 4.20 -9.78 5.23
C ASN A 156 3.18 -8.65 5.18
N ILE A 157 3.41 -7.65 4.33
CA ILE A 157 2.50 -6.52 4.18
C ILE A 157 1.69 -6.65 2.90
N PHE A 158 0.49 -6.12 2.92
CA PHE A 158 -0.33 -5.89 1.74
C PHE A 158 -1.14 -4.62 1.94
N GLY A 159 -1.25 -3.83 0.88
CA GLY A 159 -1.97 -2.58 0.98
C GLY A 159 -1.65 -1.62 -0.15
N TYR A 160 -2.17 -0.43 -0.04
CA TYR A 160 -1.98 0.57 -1.07
C TYR A 160 -1.94 2.00 -0.55
N ILE A 161 -1.29 2.84 -1.32
CA ILE A 161 -1.35 4.29 -1.25
C ILE A 161 -2.17 4.77 -2.44
N ALA A 162 -3.17 5.62 -2.19
CA ALA A 162 -3.96 6.26 -3.23
C ALA A 162 -3.59 7.74 -3.33
N ILE A 163 -3.23 8.18 -4.52
CA ILE A 163 -2.93 9.56 -4.88
C ILE A 163 -3.79 10.01 -6.05
N GLY A 164 -3.96 11.32 -6.20
CA GLY A 164 -4.64 11.92 -7.33
C GLY A 164 -3.71 12.87 -8.10
N ARG A 165 -3.91 12.98 -9.41
CA ARG A 165 -3.11 13.89 -10.23
C ARG A 165 -3.33 15.35 -9.83
N GLU A 166 -4.55 15.72 -9.53
CA GLU A 166 -4.91 17.09 -9.12
C GLU A 166 -4.37 17.44 -7.74
N GLN A 167 -4.43 16.49 -6.78
CA GLN A 167 -3.99 16.71 -5.41
C GLN A 167 -2.47 16.58 -5.25
N ASN A 168 -1.82 15.85 -6.15
CA ASN A 168 -0.40 15.54 -6.12
C ASN A 168 0.33 15.98 -7.40
N PRO A 169 0.23 17.26 -7.81
CA PRO A 169 0.79 17.74 -9.08
C PRO A 169 2.31 17.62 -9.15
N ASN A 170 2.98 17.59 -7.99
CA ASN A 170 4.44 17.47 -7.90
C ASN A 170 4.94 16.03 -8.06
N LEU A 171 4.05 15.04 -8.02
CA LEU A 171 4.38 13.66 -8.30
C LEU A 171 4.18 13.42 -9.80
N ILE A 172 5.26 13.33 -10.54
CA ILE A 172 5.23 13.05 -11.98
C ILE A 172 5.73 11.64 -12.28
N ASP A 173 5.23 11.05 -13.35
CA ASP A 173 5.71 9.77 -13.82
C ASP A 173 7.13 9.91 -14.37
N LYS A 174 8.01 8.97 -14.04
CA LYS A 174 9.32 8.87 -14.66
C LYS A 174 9.16 8.65 -16.18
N ALA A 175 10.09 9.13 -16.98
CA ALA A 175 10.09 9.01 -18.45
C ALA A 175 9.92 7.54 -18.92
N GLY A 176 10.47 6.58 -18.16
CA GLY A 176 10.29 5.13 -18.39
C GLY A 176 9.01 4.55 -17.84
N ARG A 177 8.10 5.35 -17.26
CA ARG A 177 6.90 4.89 -16.55
C ARG A 177 7.16 3.91 -15.40
N GLU A 178 8.38 3.90 -14.88
CA GLU A 178 8.83 3.03 -13.79
C GLU A 178 8.94 3.81 -12.48
N GLY A 179 7.80 4.27 -11.96
CA GLY A 179 7.69 4.95 -10.69
C GLY A 179 7.43 6.44 -10.80
N LEU A 180 7.38 7.09 -9.64
CA LEU A 180 7.09 8.51 -9.47
C LEU A 180 8.33 9.27 -9.06
N ILE A 181 8.41 10.55 -9.47
CA ILE A 181 9.41 11.50 -9.03
C ILE A 181 8.67 12.65 -8.34
N ALA A 182 9.12 13.04 -7.14
CA ALA A 182 8.69 14.28 -6.53
C ALA A 182 9.53 15.44 -7.10
N VAL A 183 8.89 16.36 -7.82
CA VAL A 183 9.56 17.56 -8.35
C VAL A 183 9.40 18.69 -7.34
N SER A 184 10.52 19.23 -6.88
CA SER A 184 10.52 20.41 -6.01
C SER A 184 10.22 21.68 -6.82
N TYR A 185 9.31 22.52 -6.34
CA TYR A 185 8.92 23.81 -6.97
C TYR A 185 10.07 24.78 -7.18
N THR A 186 11.22 24.59 -6.57
CA THR A 186 12.39 25.47 -6.72
C THR A 186 12.95 25.52 -8.13
N HIS A 187 12.70 24.51 -8.96
CA HIS A 187 13.18 24.51 -10.35
C HIS A 187 12.24 25.17 -11.36
N LEU A 188 10.94 25.32 -11.03
CA LEU A 188 9.98 25.91 -11.97
C LEU A 188 9.99 27.46 -12.00
N ARG A 189 10.43 28.11 -10.92
CA ARG A 189 10.56 29.59 -10.90
C ARG A 189 11.75 30.15 -11.71
N ALA A 190 12.70 29.32 -12.10
CA ALA A 190 13.87 29.77 -12.87
C ALA A 190 13.60 29.94 -14.37
N HIS A 191 12.45 29.48 -14.88
CA HIS A 191 12.11 29.59 -16.31
C HIS A 191 11.03 30.63 -16.64
N GLU A 192 10.43 31.29 -15.66
CA GLU A 192 9.41 32.33 -15.90
C GLU A 192 9.93 33.76 -15.84
N THR A 193 11.24 33.98 -15.68
CA THR A 193 11.87 35.30 -15.74
C THR A 193 12.88 35.33 -16.88
N LYS A 194 12.39 35.42 -18.11
CA LYS A 194 13.07 36.04 -19.25
C LYS A 194 12.04 36.61 -20.21
#